data_58c0aa455aa59b5a21d4cba287e951ee
#
_entry.id   58c0aa455aa59b5a21d4cba287e951ee
#
_cell.length_a   1.000
_cell.length_b   1.000
_cell.length_c   1.000
_cell.angle_alpha   90.00
_cell.angle_beta   90.00
_cell.angle_gamma   90.00
#
_symmetry.space_group_name_H-M   'P 1'
#
loop_
_entity.id
_entity.type
_entity.pdbx_description
1 polymer ?
#
loop_
_entity_poly.entity_id
_entity_poly.type
_entity_poly.pdbx_seq_one_letter_code
_entity_poly.pdbx_strand_id
1 'polypeptide(L)'
;ISHALSPLPMSWPKHDRSRQIFPAWDLEERLSYGALPGIVTSAETDRGELLKAYSVIYLEEEIRREALVKDWGAFVRFLQLAAMESGGILNFANIAPEAGVSQPTIKSYYQLLEDMFIGFRIPAFSRSSRKNLLSTPKFFFFDLGVRHAAAGLMPSRELAKANPGPLFEQWVGIELWKRLQYLGGGQLFYFRTRHGAEVDFIVERQEELTPIEVKWTTHPDLQDARHLLTFLEEHRGRADRGYIVCRCARPLQIHEKVTALPWHCL
;
A
#
# COMPACT_ATOMS: atom_id res chain seq x y z
N ILE A 1 7.45 -6.24 35.22
CA ILE A 1 7.58 -7.36 34.28
C ILE A 1 6.96 -6.85 32.99
N SER A 2 7.80 -6.29 32.13
CA SER A 2 7.43 -5.76 30.82
C SER A 2 7.32 -6.95 29.86
N HIS A 3 6.13 -7.51 29.71
CA HIS A 3 5.82 -8.24 28.49
C HIS A 3 5.74 -7.20 27.39
N ALA A 4 6.82 -7.06 26.63
CA ALA A 4 6.82 -6.33 25.37
C ALA A 4 5.67 -6.89 24.54
N LEU A 5 4.63 -6.07 24.30
CA LEU A 5 3.58 -6.36 23.33
C LEU A 5 4.32 -6.70 22.04
N SER A 6 4.24 -7.95 21.61
CA SER A 6 4.82 -8.38 20.35
C SER A 6 4.22 -7.48 19.27
N PRO A 7 5.02 -6.78 18.48
CA PRO A 7 4.50 -6.07 17.31
C PRO A 7 3.76 -7.07 16.43
N LEU A 8 3.01 -6.59 15.45
CA LEU A 8 2.29 -7.41 14.48
C LEU A 8 2.95 -8.78 14.30
N PRO A 9 2.21 -9.90 14.20
CA PRO A 9 2.79 -11.25 14.05
C PRO A 9 3.74 -11.40 12.85
N MET A 10 4.04 -10.32 12.17
CA MET A 10 4.95 -10.14 11.05
C MET A 10 6.14 -9.22 11.41
N SER A 11 6.59 -9.18 12.65
CA SER A 11 7.75 -8.38 13.00
C SER A 11 8.99 -8.83 12.23
N TRP A 12 9.70 -7.84 11.65
CA TRP A 12 11.04 -8.07 11.11
C TRP A 12 11.96 -8.67 12.19
N PRO A 13 12.90 -9.55 11.81
CA PRO A 13 14.00 -9.89 12.72
C PRO A 13 14.58 -8.58 13.24
N LYS A 14 14.82 -8.51 14.56
CA LYS A 14 15.42 -7.32 15.19
C LYS A 14 16.74 -7.02 14.49
N HIS A 15 16.73 -6.03 13.61
CA HIS A 15 17.96 -5.54 13.01
C HIS A 15 18.82 -4.87 14.09
N ASP A 16 20.06 -5.25 14.16
CA ASP A 16 21.08 -4.52 14.91
C ASP A 16 21.19 -3.11 14.31
N ARG A 17 20.61 -2.12 15.00
CA ARG A 17 20.62 -0.72 14.59
C ARG A 17 22.03 -0.11 14.55
N SER A 18 23.05 -0.81 15.06
CA SER A 18 24.44 -0.35 15.05
C SER A 18 25.06 -0.31 13.64
N ARG A 19 24.42 -0.92 12.63
CA ARG A 19 24.85 -0.96 11.23
C ARG A 19 23.85 -0.32 10.28
N GLN A 20 23.30 0.84 10.64
CA GLN A 20 22.40 1.56 9.74
C GLN A 20 23.21 2.12 8.56
N ILE A 21 23.12 1.44 7.40
CA ILE A 21 23.81 1.83 6.16
C ILE A 21 23.04 2.97 5.45
N PHE A 22 21.72 3.04 5.65
CA PHE A 22 20.85 4.04 5.03
C PHE A 22 20.38 5.08 6.05
N PRO A 23 20.17 6.35 5.64
CA PRO A 23 19.58 7.38 6.49
C PRO A 23 18.23 6.93 7.07
N ALA A 24 17.96 7.31 8.33
CA ALA A 24 16.65 7.14 8.93
C ALA A 24 15.71 8.21 8.36
N TRP A 25 14.81 7.83 7.47
CA TRP A 25 13.80 8.73 6.93
C TRP A 25 12.59 8.82 7.86
N ASP A 26 12.09 10.04 8.02
CA ASP A 26 10.81 10.27 8.68
C ASP A 26 9.63 9.83 7.79
N LEU A 27 8.42 9.84 8.36
CA LEU A 27 7.24 9.42 7.63
C LEU A 27 6.93 10.35 6.45
N GLU A 28 7.10 11.66 6.60
CA GLU A 28 6.82 12.62 5.53
C GLU A 28 7.74 12.40 4.33
N GLU A 29 9.03 12.13 4.57
CA GLU A 29 9.97 11.77 3.49
C GLU A 29 9.55 10.50 2.76
N ARG A 30 9.13 9.46 3.51
CA ARG A 30 8.63 8.19 2.92
C ARG A 30 7.39 8.41 2.07
N LEU A 31 6.46 9.23 2.54
CA LEU A 31 5.24 9.56 1.80
C LEU A 31 5.51 10.44 0.59
N SER A 32 6.54 11.29 0.63
CA SER A 32 6.90 12.23 -0.44
C SER A 32 7.72 11.56 -1.54
N TYR A 33 8.78 10.84 -1.15
CA TYR A 33 9.82 10.38 -2.06
C TYR A 33 9.94 8.87 -2.17
N GLY A 34 9.11 8.11 -1.44
CA GLY A 34 9.19 6.64 -1.42
C GLY A 34 10.41 6.13 -0.67
N ALA A 35 10.97 5.00 -1.10
CA ALA A 35 12.07 4.33 -0.42
C ALA A 35 13.06 3.65 -1.39
N LEU A 36 13.14 4.09 -2.65
CA LEU A 36 14.14 3.60 -3.58
C LEU A 36 15.56 3.91 -3.09
N PRO A 37 16.49 2.94 -3.07
CA PRO A 37 17.84 3.15 -2.53
C PRO A 37 18.57 4.35 -3.13
N GLY A 38 18.49 4.56 -4.44
CA GLY A 38 19.10 5.70 -5.12
C GLY A 38 18.51 7.05 -4.72
N ILE A 39 17.22 7.07 -4.33
CA ILE A 39 16.54 8.28 -3.86
C ILE A 39 16.88 8.55 -2.39
N VAL A 40 16.90 7.50 -1.56
CA VAL A 40 17.23 7.63 -0.12
C VAL A 40 18.62 8.19 0.10
N THR A 41 19.58 7.86 -0.75
CA THR A 41 20.98 8.28 -0.65
C THR A 41 21.28 9.60 -1.37
N SER A 42 20.34 10.14 -2.16
CA SER A 42 20.52 11.41 -2.88
C SER A 42 20.20 12.64 -2.01
N ALA A 43 20.70 13.81 -2.43
CA ALA A 43 20.32 15.08 -1.81
C ALA A 43 18.83 15.35 -2.01
N GLU A 44 18.18 15.97 -1.02
CA GLU A 44 16.72 16.22 -1.09
C GLU A 44 16.33 17.07 -2.30
N THR A 45 17.18 18.03 -2.68
CA THR A 45 17.01 18.89 -3.86
C THR A 45 16.88 18.11 -5.17
N ASP A 46 17.48 16.94 -5.27
CA ASP A 46 17.62 16.17 -6.52
C ASP A 46 16.58 15.05 -6.63
N ARG A 47 15.95 14.66 -5.50
CA ARG A 47 15.05 13.51 -5.43
C ARG A 47 13.87 13.59 -6.38
N GLY A 48 13.25 14.77 -6.51
CA GLY A 48 12.11 14.98 -7.41
C GLY A 48 12.48 14.73 -8.87
N GLU A 49 13.58 15.30 -9.34
CA GLU A 49 14.07 15.12 -10.70
C GLU A 49 14.56 13.70 -10.97
N LEU A 50 15.21 13.06 -9.99
CA LEU A 50 15.63 11.66 -10.10
C LEU A 50 14.42 10.71 -10.21
N LEU A 51 13.36 10.93 -9.43
CA LEU A 51 12.13 10.15 -9.51
C LEU A 51 11.40 10.36 -10.84
N LYS A 52 11.36 11.59 -11.34
CA LYS A 52 10.81 11.90 -12.65
C LYS A 52 11.61 11.22 -13.75
N ALA A 53 12.94 11.30 -13.71
CA ALA A 53 13.80 10.60 -14.65
C ALA A 53 13.60 9.08 -14.59
N TYR A 54 13.50 8.50 -13.40
CA TYR A 54 13.20 7.09 -13.21
C TYR A 54 11.87 6.69 -13.84
N SER A 55 10.80 7.46 -13.60
CA SER A 55 9.48 7.15 -14.13
C SER A 55 9.42 7.30 -15.67
N VAL A 56 9.92 8.41 -16.21
CA VAL A 56 9.82 8.72 -17.65
C VAL A 56 10.81 7.91 -18.47
N ILE A 57 12.07 7.81 -18.03
CA ILE A 57 13.13 7.19 -18.83
C ILE A 57 13.15 5.67 -18.56
N TYR A 58 13.19 5.25 -17.30
CA TYR A 58 13.41 3.87 -16.97
C TYR A 58 12.16 3.00 -17.18
N LEU A 59 11.02 3.39 -16.60
CA LEU A 59 9.79 2.61 -16.75
C LEU A 59 9.31 2.60 -18.21
N GLU A 60 9.37 3.74 -18.87
CA GLU A 60 8.93 3.85 -20.27
C GLU A 60 9.83 3.07 -21.22
N GLU A 61 11.15 3.13 -21.07
CA GLU A 61 12.07 2.38 -21.93
C GLU A 61 11.97 0.86 -21.70
N GLU A 62 11.87 0.40 -20.45
CA GLU A 62 11.71 -1.02 -20.16
C GLU A 62 10.42 -1.57 -20.78
N ILE A 63 9.29 -0.86 -20.62
CA ILE A 63 8.01 -1.27 -21.19
C ILE A 63 8.05 -1.27 -22.73
N ARG A 64 8.75 -0.32 -23.35
CA ARG A 64 8.93 -0.29 -24.80
C ARG A 64 9.75 -1.46 -25.32
N ARG A 65 10.81 -1.83 -24.62
CA ARG A 65 11.68 -2.95 -25.01
C ARG A 65 10.94 -4.28 -25.07
N GLU A 66 9.99 -4.49 -24.16
CA GLU A 66 9.16 -5.70 -24.16
C GLU A 66 8.18 -5.79 -25.35
N ALA A 67 8.05 -4.73 -26.17
CA ALA A 67 7.18 -4.66 -27.35
C ALA A 67 5.71 -5.06 -27.11
N LEU A 68 5.26 -5.04 -25.85
CA LEU A 68 3.93 -5.51 -25.41
C LEU A 68 2.84 -4.45 -25.61
N VAL A 69 3.24 -3.19 -25.83
CA VAL A 69 2.33 -2.06 -25.95
C VAL A 69 2.32 -1.56 -27.40
N LYS A 70 1.15 -1.69 -28.07
CA LYS A 70 0.97 -1.24 -29.46
C LYS A 70 0.74 0.27 -29.57
N ASP A 71 -0.06 0.84 -28.66
CA ASP A 71 -0.33 2.27 -28.57
C ASP A 71 0.37 2.85 -27.34
N TRP A 72 1.54 3.42 -27.58
CA TRP A 72 2.35 4.03 -26.54
C TRP A 72 1.68 5.23 -25.88
N GLY A 73 1.03 6.09 -26.67
CA GLY A 73 0.34 7.27 -26.16
C GLY A 73 -0.81 6.90 -25.21
N ALA A 74 -1.59 5.87 -25.54
CA ALA A 74 -2.64 5.34 -24.67
C ALA A 74 -2.05 4.71 -23.40
N PHE A 75 -0.91 4.03 -23.51
CA PHE A 75 -0.26 3.45 -22.35
C PHE A 75 0.25 4.52 -21.36
N VAL A 76 0.85 5.59 -21.83
CA VAL A 76 1.31 6.70 -20.97
C VAL A 76 0.13 7.35 -20.26
N ARG A 77 -1.00 7.60 -20.95
CA ARG A 77 -2.22 8.09 -20.31
C ARG A 77 -2.75 7.12 -19.26
N PHE A 78 -2.78 5.82 -19.58
CA PHE A 78 -3.16 4.78 -18.64
C PHE A 78 -2.25 4.78 -17.41
N LEU A 79 -0.92 4.83 -17.56
CA LEU A 79 0.05 4.82 -16.45
C LEU A 79 -0.20 6.00 -15.50
N GLN A 80 -0.46 7.17 -16.06
CA GLN A 80 -0.78 8.38 -15.29
C GLN A 80 -2.08 8.20 -14.49
N LEU A 81 -3.15 7.71 -15.13
CA LEU A 81 -4.44 7.44 -14.48
C LEU A 81 -4.30 6.36 -13.39
N ALA A 82 -3.60 5.26 -13.68
CA ALA A 82 -3.35 4.19 -12.72
C ALA A 82 -2.57 4.68 -11.49
N ALA A 83 -1.63 5.61 -11.68
CA ALA A 83 -0.88 6.22 -10.59
C ALA A 83 -1.73 7.20 -9.77
N MET A 84 -2.64 7.95 -10.40
CA MET A 84 -3.58 8.84 -9.71
C MET A 84 -4.58 8.05 -8.87
N GLU A 85 -5.10 6.93 -9.37
CA GLU A 85 -6.06 6.05 -8.70
C GLU A 85 -5.41 4.97 -7.80
N SER A 86 -4.09 4.98 -7.64
CA SER A 86 -3.37 4.01 -6.80
C SER A 86 -3.91 4.00 -5.37
N GLY A 87 -4.08 2.80 -4.80
CA GLY A 87 -4.72 2.57 -3.49
C GLY A 87 -6.24 2.45 -3.57
N GLY A 88 -6.85 2.82 -4.70
CA GLY A 88 -8.28 2.70 -4.95
C GLY A 88 -8.71 1.34 -5.50
N ILE A 89 -10.02 1.06 -5.43
CA ILE A 89 -10.63 -0.10 -6.09
C ILE A 89 -10.63 0.16 -7.60
N LEU A 90 -10.10 -0.78 -8.38
CA LEU A 90 -9.99 -0.65 -9.82
C LEU A 90 -11.36 -0.47 -10.50
N ASN A 91 -11.45 0.52 -11.37
CA ASN A 91 -12.63 0.73 -12.22
C ASN A 91 -12.21 0.78 -13.70
N PHE A 92 -12.11 -0.38 -14.32
CA PHE A 92 -11.72 -0.49 -15.72
C PHE A 92 -12.66 0.25 -16.69
N ALA A 93 -13.95 0.39 -16.31
CA ALA A 93 -14.92 1.09 -17.13
C ALA A 93 -14.69 2.61 -17.17
N ASN A 94 -14.17 3.17 -16.08
CA ASN A 94 -13.83 4.60 -16.02
C ASN A 94 -12.50 4.89 -16.72
N ILE A 95 -11.48 4.07 -16.45
CA ILE A 95 -10.13 4.28 -17.00
C ILE A 95 -10.07 4.09 -18.52
N ALA A 96 -10.83 3.13 -19.06
CA ALA A 96 -10.76 2.77 -20.47
C ALA A 96 -11.05 3.94 -21.43
N PRO A 97 -12.15 4.71 -21.31
CA PRO A 97 -12.41 5.86 -22.16
C PRO A 97 -11.39 6.98 -21.98
N GLU A 98 -10.90 7.22 -20.76
CA GLU A 98 -9.91 8.28 -20.50
C GLU A 98 -8.54 7.94 -21.08
N ALA A 99 -8.13 6.68 -21.04
CA ALA A 99 -6.91 6.20 -21.69
C ALA A 99 -7.06 6.06 -23.22
N GLY A 100 -8.29 6.04 -23.76
CA GLY A 100 -8.57 5.88 -25.18
C GLY A 100 -8.43 4.44 -25.68
N VAL A 101 -8.68 3.43 -24.83
CA VAL A 101 -8.55 2.01 -25.16
C VAL A 101 -9.72 1.19 -24.59
N SER A 102 -9.79 -0.07 -24.98
CA SER A 102 -10.83 -0.99 -24.46
C SER A 102 -10.53 -1.45 -23.03
N GLN A 103 -11.58 -1.86 -22.29
CA GLN A 103 -11.42 -2.43 -20.94
C GLN A 103 -10.49 -3.68 -20.92
N PRO A 104 -10.56 -4.64 -21.88
CA PRO A 104 -9.59 -5.71 -21.94
C PRO A 104 -8.14 -5.23 -22.06
N THR A 105 -7.90 -4.14 -22.82
CA THR A 105 -6.56 -3.53 -22.93
C THR A 105 -6.10 -2.96 -21.59
N ILE A 106 -6.98 -2.27 -20.85
CA ILE A 106 -6.67 -1.76 -19.50
C ILE A 106 -6.30 -2.91 -18.56
N LYS A 107 -7.04 -4.02 -18.59
CA LYS A 107 -6.71 -5.22 -17.79
C LYS A 107 -5.32 -5.77 -18.13
N SER A 108 -4.98 -5.82 -19.41
CA SER A 108 -3.65 -6.25 -19.88
C SER A 108 -2.55 -5.29 -19.45
N TYR A 109 -2.82 -3.99 -19.45
CA TYR A 109 -1.87 -2.97 -18.98
C TYR A 109 -1.61 -3.08 -17.48
N TYR A 110 -2.64 -3.28 -16.65
CA TYR A 110 -2.43 -3.56 -15.22
C TYR A 110 -1.65 -4.86 -14.99
N GLN A 111 -1.93 -5.90 -15.79
CA GLN A 111 -1.17 -7.15 -15.71
C GLN A 111 0.30 -6.91 -16.05
N LEU A 112 0.60 -6.11 -17.07
CA LEU A 112 1.96 -5.74 -17.43
C LEU A 112 2.68 -5.02 -16.26
N LEU A 113 2.00 -4.09 -15.57
CA LEU A 113 2.59 -3.42 -14.41
C LEU A 113 2.92 -4.40 -13.27
N GLU A 114 2.11 -5.45 -13.09
CA GLU A 114 2.41 -6.50 -12.10
C GLU A 114 3.56 -7.40 -12.53
N ASP A 115 3.57 -7.85 -13.79
CA ASP A 115 4.62 -8.72 -14.36
C ASP A 115 6.01 -8.02 -14.31
N MET A 116 6.03 -6.69 -14.40
CA MET A 116 7.22 -5.85 -14.29
C MET A 116 7.51 -5.39 -12.85
N PHE A 117 6.76 -5.85 -11.85
CA PHE A 117 6.92 -5.46 -10.44
C PHE A 117 6.78 -3.95 -10.17
N ILE A 118 6.07 -3.23 -11.04
CA ILE A 118 5.79 -1.79 -10.86
C ILE A 118 4.65 -1.58 -9.86
N GLY A 119 3.80 -2.58 -9.70
CA GLY A 119 2.70 -2.56 -8.74
C GLY A 119 2.19 -3.96 -8.44
N PHE A 120 1.17 -4.02 -7.60
CA PHE A 120 0.52 -5.25 -7.16
C PHE A 120 -0.95 -5.02 -6.85
N ARG A 121 -1.75 -6.08 -6.93
CA ARG A 121 -3.17 -6.05 -6.59
C ARG A 121 -3.42 -6.61 -5.20
N ILE A 122 -4.39 -5.99 -4.52
CA ILE A 122 -4.94 -6.47 -3.26
C ILE A 122 -6.41 -6.81 -3.50
N PRO A 123 -6.80 -8.12 -3.51
CA PRO A 123 -8.20 -8.52 -3.71
C PRO A 123 -9.06 -8.21 -2.48
N ALA A 124 -10.38 -8.13 -2.67
CA ALA A 124 -11.30 -8.04 -1.55
C ALA A 124 -11.38 -9.39 -0.81
N PHE A 125 -11.34 -9.32 0.53
CA PHE A 125 -11.52 -10.51 1.37
C PHE A 125 -12.95 -11.02 1.32
N SER A 126 -13.12 -12.33 1.16
CA SER A 126 -14.37 -13.04 1.30
C SER A 126 -14.11 -14.41 1.95
N ARG A 127 -15.09 -14.95 2.67
CA ARG A 127 -15.00 -16.32 3.22
C ARG A 127 -14.83 -17.40 2.13
N SER A 128 -15.12 -17.08 0.89
CA SER A 128 -14.97 -17.99 -0.26
C SER A 128 -13.74 -17.57 -1.07
N SER A 129 -12.73 -18.42 -1.15
CA SER A 129 -11.54 -18.21 -1.98
C SER A 129 -11.88 -17.91 -3.45
N ARG A 130 -12.93 -18.55 -4.00
CA ARG A 130 -13.41 -18.26 -5.34
C ARG A 130 -13.93 -16.83 -5.49
N LYS A 131 -14.62 -16.29 -4.46
CA LYS A 131 -15.11 -14.91 -4.47
C LYS A 131 -13.96 -13.93 -4.33
N ASN A 132 -12.91 -14.25 -3.58
CA ASN A 132 -11.69 -13.45 -3.51
C ASN A 132 -11.07 -13.25 -4.90
N LEU A 133 -10.93 -14.34 -5.66
CA LEU A 133 -10.38 -14.32 -7.02
C LEU A 133 -11.24 -13.53 -8.02
N LEU A 134 -12.56 -13.46 -7.81
CA LEU A 134 -13.51 -12.77 -8.68
C LEU A 134 -13.80 -11.33 -8.24
N SER A 135 -13.29 -10.91 -7.10
CA SER A 135 -13.51 -9.55 -6.59
C SER A 135 -12.70 -8.52 -7.37
N THR A 136 -13.22 -7.30 -7.43
CA THR A 136 -12.46 -6.18 -8.00
C THR A 136 -11.37 -5.78 -7.02
N PRO A 137 -10.08 -5.87 -7.38
CA PRO A 137 -8.98 -5.56 -6.48
C PRO A 137 -8.74 -4.05 -6.34
N LYS A 138 -8.04 -3.66 -5.27
CA LYS A 138 -7.28 -2.40 -5.22
C LYS A 138 -5.95 -2.61 -5.94
N PHE A 139 -5.37 -1.54 -6.52
CA PHE A 139 -4.02 -1.58 -7.13
C PHE A 139 -3.10 -0.58 -6.44
N PHE A 140 -1.89 -1.01 -6.18
CA PHE A 140 -0.85 -0.22 -5.51
C PHE A 140 0.41 -0.19 -6.34
N PHE A 141 1.02 0.98 -6.50
CA PHE A 141 2.41 1.05 -6.94
C PHE A 141 3.34 0.54 -5.83
N PHE A 142 4.48 -0.04 -6.22
CA PHE A 142 5.44 -0.62 -5.27
C PHE A 142 6.17 0.45 -4.42
N ASP A 143 6.12 1.72 -4.84
CA ASP A 143 6.79 2.85 -4.21
C ASP A 143 6.02 4.15 -4.43
N LEU A 144 5.89 5.00 -3.38
CA LEU A 144 5.12 6.24 -3.46
C LEU A 144 5.80 7.32 -4.28
N GLY A 145 7.13 7.42 -4.25
CA GLY A 145 7.86 8.37 -5.09
C GLY A 145 7.67 8.07 -6.57
N VAL A 146 7.76 6.80 -6.95
CA VAL A 146 7.47 6.34 -8.32
C VAL A 146 6.01 6.61 -8.69
N ARG A 147 5.07 6.34 -7.78
CA ARG A 147 3.64 6.66 -7.97
C ARG A 147 3.43 8.15 -8.26
N HIS A 148 4.05 9.05 -7.49
CA HIS A 148 3.91 10.49 -7.73
C HIS A 148 4.46 10.90 -9.10
N ALA A 149 5.65 10.45 -9.44
CA ALA A 149 6.26 10.75 -10.73
C ALA A 149 5.44 10.17 -11.90
N ALA A 150 4.94 8.94 -11.80
CA ALA A 150 4.08 8.32 -12.80
C ALA A 150 2.73 9.05 -12.95
N ALA A 151 2.20 9.65 -11.88
CA ALA A 151 1.02 10.52 -11.92
C ALA A 151 1.30 11.90 -12.57
N GLY A 152 2.52 12.19 -12.97
CA GLY A 152 2.92 13.50 -13.50
C GLY A 152 3.06 14.59 -12.41
N LEU A 153 3.12 14.18 -11.13
CA LEU A 153 3.29 15.08 -10.00
C LEU A 153 4.78 15.22 -9.65
N MET A 154 5.21 16.42 -9.26
CA MET A 154 6.56 16.60 -8.70
C MET A 154 6.56 16.11 -7.25
N PRO A 155 7.30 15.04 -6.92
CA PRO A 155 7.40 14.56 -5.55
C PRO A 155 7.98 15.63 -4.63
N SER A 156 7.25 15.98 -3.57
CA SER A 156 7.66 16.98 -2.58
C SER A 156 6.97 16.76 -1.24
N ARG A 157 7.50 17.38 -0.18
CA ARG A 157 6.86 17.32 1.15
C ARG A 157 5.50 18.03 1.17
N GLU A 158 5.33 19.10 0.38
CA GLU A 158 4.06 19.83 0.24
C GLU A 158 2.99 18.95 -0.36
N LEU A 159 3.33 18.16 -1.40
CA LEU A 159 2.42 17.20 -2.02
C LEU A 159 1.93 16.17 -0.99
N ALA A 160 2.83 15.61 -0.19
CA ALA A 160 2.46 14.63 0.84
C ALA A 160 1.61 15.26 1.96
N LYS A 161 1.87 16.51 2.35
CA LYS A 161 1.09 17.23 3.36
C LYS A 161 -0.31 17.61 2.91
N ALA A 162 -0.53 17.78 1.62
CA ALA A 162 -1.84 18.17 1.08
C ALA A 162 -2.93 17.12 1.31
N ASN A 163 -2.60 15.84 1.22
CA ASN A 163 -3.53 14.73 1.46
C ASN A 163 -2.82 13.49 2.04
N PRO A 164 -2.36 13.55 3.29
CA PRO A 164 -1.49 12.52 3.86
C PRO A 164 -2.19 11.20 4.18
N GLY A 165 -3.50 11.20 4.47
CA GLY A 165 -4.24 10.01 4.88
C GLY A 165 -4.19 8.88 3.85
N PRO A 166 -4.64 9.10 2.60
CA PRO A 166 -4.56 8.11 1.53
C PRO A 166 -3.13 7.67 1.18
N LEU A 167 -2.15 8.57 1.28
CA LEU A 167 -0.74 8.22 1.06
C LEU A 167 -0.21 7.33 2.18
N PHE A 168 -0.64 7.60 3.41
CA PHE A 168 -0.27 6.78 4.56
C PHE A 168 -0.88 5.38 4.48
N GLU A 169 -2.16 5.26 4.06
CA GLU A 169 -2.78 3.96 3.79
C GLU A 169 -1.99 3.18 2.73
N GLN A 170 -1.64 3.84 1.62
CA GLN A 170 -0.84 3.19 0.57
C GLN A 170 0.53 2.75 1.09
N TRP A 171 1.22 3.60 1.85
CA TRP A 171 2.52 3.27 2.44
C TRP A 171 2.40 2.03 3.35
N VAL A 172 1.39 1.97 4.22
CA VAL A 172 1.13 0.80 5.07
C VAL A 172 0.89 -0.45 4.23
N GLY A 173 0.06 -0.36 3.19
CA GLY A 173 -0.20 -1.46 2.27
C GLY A 173 1.06 -1.99 1.58
N ILE A 174 1.94 -1.09 1.13
CA ILE A 174 3.23 -1.43 0.52
C ILE A 174 4.14 -2.14 1.54
N GLU A 175 4.24 -1.63 2.77
CA GLU A 175 5.07 -2.25 3.81
C GLU A 175 4.54 -3.63 4.23
N LEU A 176 3.23 -3.80 4.35
CA LEU A 176 2.60 -5.10 4.62
C LEU A 176 2.87 -6.10 3.50
N TRP A 177 2.70 -5.68 2.24
CA TRP A 177 2.97 -6.52 1.08
C TRP A 177 4.44 -6.95 1.03
N LYS A 178 5.39 -6.03 1.19
CA LYS A 178 6.83 -6.34 1.25
C LYS A 178 7.13 -7.38 2.33
N ARG A 179 6.57 -7.22 3.53
CA ARG A 179 6.79 -8.17 4.63
C ARG A 179 6.30 -9.57 4.31
N LEU A 180 5.13 -9.69 3.69
CA LEU A 180 4.60 -10.99 3.28
C LEU A 180 5.51 -11.68 2.25
N GLN A 181 6.09 -10.91 1.31
CA GLN A 181 7.07 -11.45 0.37
C GLN A 181 8.33 -11.95 1.09
N TYR A 182 8.88 -11.18 2.02
CA TYR A 182 10.07 -11.57 2.78
C TYR A 182 9.84 -12.76 3.71
N LEU A 183 8.65 -12.89 4.26
CA LEU A 183 8.29 -13.99 5.17
C LEU A 183 7.93 -15.29 4.43
N GLY A 184 7.89 -15.26 3.11
CA GLY A 184 7.68 -16.44 2.28
C GLY A 184 6.28 -17.04 2.43
N GLY A 185 5.25 -16.23 2.66
CA GLY A 185 3.88 -16.72 2.69
C GLY A 185 2.88 -15.81 3.38
N GLY A 186 1.62 -15.98 2.98
CA GLY A 186 0.48 -15.17 3.41
C GLY A 186 -0.11 -14.36 2.26
N GLN A 187 -1.28 -13.83 2.47
CA GLN A 187 -2.00 -13.01 1.50
C GLN A 187 -2.48 -11.71 2.15
N LEU A 188 -2.52 -10.65 1.34
CA LEU A 188 -3.04 -9.36 1.73
C LEU A 188 -4.36 -9.12 1.01
N PHE A 189 -5.39 -8.70 1.75
CA PHE A 189 -6.70 -8.37 1.25
C PHE A 189 -7.14 -7.01 1.80
N TYR A 190 -8.16 -6.39 1.19
CA TYR A 190 -8.99 -5.37 1.82
C TYR A 190 -10.37 -5.95 2.12
N PHE A 191 -11.11 -5.37 3.06
CA PHE A 191 -12.47 -5.82 3.38
C PHE A 191 -13.44 -4.68 3.22
N ARG A 192 -14.54 -4.94 2.49
CA ARG A 192 -15.64 -3.99 2.34
C ARG A 192 -16.96 -4.73 2.22
N THR A 193 -17.93 -4.32 3.02
CA THR A 193 -19.30 -4.85 2.97
C THR A 193 -20.21 -3.96 2.13
N ARG A 194 -21.35 -4.51 1.71
CA ARG A 194 -22.40 -3.73 1.04
C ARG A 194 -23.03 -2.67 1.96
N HIS A 195 -22.90 -2.81 3.26
CA HIS A 195 -23.44 -1.90 4.28
C HIS A 195 -22.43 -0.84 4.73
N GLY A 196 -21.30 -0.71 4.05
CA GLY A 196 -20.32 0.35 4.28
C GLY A 196 -19.29 0.07 5.39
N ALA A 197 -19.27 -1.11 6.00
CA ALA A 197 -18.15 -1.49 6.86
C ALA A 197 -16.93 -1.76 5.99
N GLU A 198 -15.80 -1.16 6.32
CA GLU A 198 -14.53 -1.30 5.60
C GLU A 198 -13.40 -1.50 6.60
N VAL A 199 -12.47 -2.40 6.26
CA VAL A 199 -11.17 -2.56 6.94
C VAL A 199 -10.10 -2.47 5.85
N ASP A 200 -9.13 -1.59 6.05
CA ASP A 200 -8.15 -1.24 5.03
C ASP A 200 -7.35 -2.44 4.57
N PHE A 201 -6.89 -3.28 5.51
CA PHE A 201 -6.12 -4.48 5.20
C PHE A 201 -6.51 -5.66 6.09
N ILE A 202 -6.54 -6.85 5.49
CA ILE A 202 -6.61 -8.13 6.17
C ILE A 202 -5.37 -8.92 5.76
N VAL A 203 -4.54 -9.26 6.72
CA VAL A 203 -3.42 -10.17 6.52
C VAL A 203 -3.87 -11.58 6.86
N GLU A 204 -3.77 -12.51 5.90
CA GLU A 204 -4.04 -13.92 6.11
C GLU A 204 -2.73 -14.71 6.11
N ARG A 205 -2.44 -15.42 7.21
CA ARG A 205 -1.31 -16.35 7.34
C ARG A 205 -1.74 -17.56 8.13
N GLN A 206 -1.44 -18.76 7.63
CA GLN A 206 -1.74 -20.04 8.32
C GLN A 206 -3.19 -20.12 8.84
N GLU A 207 -4.14 -19.65 8.02
CA GLU A 207 -5.58 -19.55 8.34
C GLU A 207 -5.96 -18.49 9.38
N GLU A 208 -5.01 -17.82 10.02
CA GLU A 208 -5.25 -16.68 10.89
C GLU A 208 -5.43 -15.40 10.10
N LEU A 209 -6.39 -14.58 10.54
CA LEU A 209 -6.71 -13.27 9.95
C LEU A 209 -6.31 -12.16 10.92
N THR A 210 -5.53 -11.23 10.44
CA THR A 210 -5.16 -10.02 11.19
C THR A 210 -5.74 -8.81 10.47
N PRO A 211 -6.86 -8.24 10.95
CA PRO A 211 -7.42 -7.01 10.40
C PRO A 211 -6.64 -5.78 10.87
N ILE A 212 -6.37 -4.86 9.94
CA ILE A 212 -5.57 -3.66 10.15
C ILE A 212 -6.31 -2.46 9.57
N GLU A 213 -6.53 -1.45 10.38
CA GLU A 213 -7.05 -0.13 10.01
C GLU A 213 -5.91 0.87 10.01
N VAL A 214 -5.94 1.86 9.12
CA VAL A 214 -4.92 2.90 8.99
C VAL A 214 -5.53 4.27 9.27
N LYS A 215 -4.97 5.02 10.20
CA LYS A 215 -5.49 6.34 10.58
C LYS A 215 -4.37 7.37 10.65
N TRP A 216 -4.53 8.46 9.91
CA TRP A 216 -3.63 9.62 9.99
C TRP A 216 -3.88 10.45 11.25
N THR A 217 -3.82 9.82 12.42
CA THR A 217 -4.02 10.45 13.71
C THR A 217 -2.88 10.16 14.67
N THR A 218 -2.67 11.05 15.63
CA THR A 218 -1.76 10.83 16.78
C THR A 218 -2.52 10.32 18.01
N HIS A 219 -3.87 10.42 17.99
CA HIS A 219 -4.75 10.09 19.12
C HIS A 219 -5.87 9.18 18.58
N PRO A 220 -5.59 7.88 18.34
CA PRO A 220 -6.63 6.95 17.93
C PRO A 220 -7.58 6.66 19.11
N ASP A 221 -8.84 6.42 18.80
CA ASP A 221 -9.90 6.17 19.76
C ASP A 221 -10.74 4.92 19.43
N LEU A 222 -11.77 4.65 20.24
CA LEU A 222 -12.64 3.49 20.06
C LEU A 222 -13.49 3.58 18.77
N GLN A 223 -13.78 4.79 18.28
CA GLN A 223 -14.54 4.99 17.04
C GLN A 223 -13.72 4.50 15.85
N ASP A 224 -12.39 4.70 15.86
CA ASP A 224 -11.47 4.18 14.84
C ASP A 224 -11.44 2.64 14.81
N ALA A 225 -11.73 1.99 15.94
CA ALA A 225 -11.75 0.53 16.07
C ALA A 225 -13.07 -0.13 15.61
N ARG A 226 -14.12 0.64 15.34
CA ARG A 226 -15.48 0.14 15.13
C ARG A 226 -15.57 -0.98 14.08
N HIS A 227 -15.00 -0.77 12.90
CA HIS A 227 -15.06 -1.74 11.81
C HIS A 227 -14.16 -2.96 12.07
N LEU A 228 -13.03 -2.77 12.76
CA LEU A 228 -12.20 -3.87 13.22
C LEU A 228 -12.98 -4.79 14.17
N LEU A 229 -13.69 -4.21 15.14
CA LEU A 229 -14.50 -4.99 16.12
C LEU A 229 -15.60 -5.77 15.41
N THR A 230 -16.28 -5.17 14.45
CA THR A 230 -17.27 -5.85 13.61
C THR A 230 -16.64 -7.03 12.87
N PHE A 231 -15.49 -6.83 12.22
CA PHE A 231 -14.78 -7.89 11.52
C PHE A 231 -14.37 -9.04 12.45
N LEU A 232 -13.80 -8.72 13.61
CA LEU A 232 -13.37 -9.71 14.63
C LEU A 232 -14.55 -10.54 15.15
N GLU A 233 -15.72 -9.92 15.30
CA GLU A 233 -16.96 -10.59 15.69
C GLU A 233 -17.43 -11.60 14.62
N GLU A 234 -17.44 -11.16 13.35
CA GLU A 234 -17.87 -11.98 12.21
C GLU A 234 -16.91 -13.13 11.90
N HIS A 235 -15.62 -13.02 12.30
CA HIS A 235 -14.57 -13.98 11.95
C HIS A 235 -13.95 -14.63 13.20
N ARG A 236 -14.74 -14.80 14.28
CA ARG A 236 -14.32 -15.50 15.51
C ARG A 236 -13.67 -16.87 15.21
N GLY A 237 -12.57 -17.15 15.88
CA GLY A 237 -11.79 -18.38 15.70
C GLY A 237 -10.76 -18.32 14.58
N ARG A 238 -10.79 -17.25 13.74
CA ARG A 238 -9.75 -16.96 12.77
C ARG A 238 -9.14 -15.58 12.96
N ALA A 239 -9.85 -14.67 13.62
CA ALA A 239 -9.42 -13.30 13.89
C ALA A 239 -9.65 -13.00 15.37
N ASP A 240 -8.59 -12.98 16.17
CA ASP A 240 -8.67 -12.75 17.62
C ASP A 240 -8.32 -11.30 18.00
N ARG A 241 -7.45 -10.65 17.22
CA ARG A 241 -6.97 -9.29 17.47
C ARG A 241 -6.93 -8.47 16.18
N GLY A 242 -7.15 -7.15 16.33
CA GLY A 242 -7.01 -6.17 15.25
C GLY A 242 -6.04 -5.05 15.64
N TYR A 243 -5.56 -4.34 14.65
CA TYR A 243 -4.59 -3.26 14.85
C TYR A 243 -5.00 -1.99 14.12
N ILE A 244 -4.73 -0.84 14.76
CA ILE A 244 -4.81 0.48 14.12
C ILE A 244 -3.38 0.96 13.92
N VAL A 245 -2.93 1.09 12.69
CA VAL A 245 -1.64 1.72 12.37
C VAL A 245 -1.84 3.22 12.29
N CYS A 246 -1.12 3.98 13.12
CA CYS A 246 -1.29 5.42 13.21
C CYS A 246 0.01 6.14 13.59
N ARG A 247 -0.06 7.44 13.90
CA ARG A 247 1.09 8.25 14.28
C ARG A 247 1.25 8.43 15.80
N CYS A 248 0.67 7.53 16.60
CA CYS A 248 0.87 7.57 18.05
C CYS A 248 2.35 7.34 18.42
N ALA A 249 2.78 7.88 19.57
CA ALA A 249 4.18 7.80 19.98
C ALA A 249 4.60 6.41 20.50
N ARG A 250 3.64 5.64 20.96
CA ARG A 250 3.84 4.30 21.54
C ARG A 250 2.58 3.45 21.33
N PRO A 251 2.67 2.10 21.39
CA PRO A 251 1.50 1.24 21.34
C PRO A 251 0.48 1.60 22.43
N LEU A 252 -0.79 1.66 22.05
CA LEU A 252 -1.92 2.00 22.92
C LEU A 252 -3.00 0.92 22.80
N GLN A 253 -3.48 0.42 23.96
CA GLN A 253 -4.63 -0.47 23.99
C GLN A 253 -5.91 0.36 23.84
N ILE A 254 -6.62 0.22 22.71
CA ILE A 254 -7.87 0.92 22.42
C ILE A 254 -9.07 0.11 22.90
N HIS A 255 -9.00 -1.20 22.75
CA HIS A 255 -10.00 -2.16 23.20
C HIS A 255 -9.28 -3.47 23.57
N GLU A 256 -9.91 -4.38 24.33
CA GLU A 256 -9.30 -5.67 24.71
C GLU A 256 -8.75 -6.47 23.50
N LYS A 257 -9.37 -6.30 22.32
CA LYS A 257 -9.00 -6.96 21.07
C LYS A 257 -8.31 -6.04 20.05
N VAL A 258 -8.19 -4.74 20.33
CA VAL A 258 -7.64 -3.78 19.36
C VAL A 258 -6.53 -2.95 19.98
N THR A 259 -5.36 -2.99 19.35
CA THR A 259 -4.17 -2.22 19.73
C THR A 259 -3.81 -1.22 18.62
N ALA A 260 -3.63 0.04 19.00
CA ALA A 260 -3.04 1.03 18.09
C ALA A 260 -1.51 0.91 18.12
N LEU A 261 -0.90 0.89 16.94
CA LEU A 261 0.54 0.76 16.75
C LEU A 261 1.11 2.00 16.05
N PRO A 262 2.25 2.51 16.52
CA PRO A 262 3.01 3.50 15.77
C PRO A 262 3.43 2.96 14.41
N TRP A 263 3.40 3.81 13.38
CA TRP A 263 3.80 3.46 12.01
C TRP A 263 5.22 2.85 11.94
N HIS A 264 6.13 3.28 12.79
CA HIS A 264 7.52 2.78 12.82
C HIS A 264 7.66 1.39 13.47
N CYS A 265 6.57 0.80 13.93
CA CYS A 265 6.50 -0.61 14.36
C CYS A 265 6.24 -1.57 13.18
N LEU A 266 5.94 -1.00 11.99
CA LEU A 266 5.84 -1.75 10.75
C LEU A 266 7.21 -2.05 10.20
#